data_4df7c0017bc53df7567ab1bfea01a463
#
_entry.id   4df7c0017bc53df7567ab1bfea01a463
#
_cell.length_a   1.000
_cell.length_b   1.000
_cell.length_c   1.000
_cell.angle_alpha   90.00
_cell.angle_beta   90.00
_cell.angle_gamma   90.00
#
_symmetry.space_group_name_H-M   'P 1'
#
loop_
_entity.id
_entity.type
_entity.pdbx_description
1 polymer ?
#
loop_
_entity_poly.entity_id
_entity_poly.type
_entity_poly.pdbx_seq_one_letter_code
_entity_poly.pdbx_strand_id
1 'polypeptide(L)'
;MSDLPIDLEQEIIRLKKEQNAVILAHFYQDSEIQDIADFIGDSLDLSRKAAATDADTIIFCGVKFMAEVAKILSPEKRVLIPDLKAGCSLEDSCQPIPFAVFKKKHPKAIVVTYINCSAEIKALSDIIVTSSNAKKIIENIPTDQEIIFAPDQHLGRYLEKITGRKMILWNGSCVVHEQFSEKELVKLITNHPQAKVIAHPECPESLLSHAHHIGSTSSLLKFTQENQGGEFIVLTEPHIIHQMTQKNPSAKFYDCPFVDKAGCTLCNTCPYMQLNNLEKLYLILRDGDKAQFGGELQMDEALRIKAEKPLRKMLSMS
;
A
#
# COMPACT_ATOMS: atom_id res chain seq x y z
N MET A 1 29.10 -11.22 -11.99
CA MET A 1 28.09 -12.07 -11.34
C MET A 1 28.34 -11.93 -9.86
N SER A 2 27.41 -11.40 -9.09
CA SER A 2 27.53 -11.36 -7.62
C SER A 2 27.54 -12.79 -7.12
N ASP A 3 28.54 -13.16 -6.27
CA ASP A 3 28.55 -14.44 -5.58
C ASP A 3 27.34 -14.45 -4.60
N LEU A 4 26.21 -14.92 -5.09
CA LEU A 4 25.03 -15.13 -4.25
C LEU A 4 25.25 -16.39 -3.41
N PRO A 5 24.85 -16.39 -2.14
CA PRO A 5 24.89 -17.58 -1.30
C PRO A 5 23.91 -18.64 -1.81
N ILE A 6 24.18 -19.89 -1.48
CA ILE A 6 23.31 -21.02 -1.84
C ILE A 6 21.96 -20.92 -1.12
N ASP A 7 21.94 -20.38 0.10
CA ASP A 7 20.75 -20.18 0.92
C ASP A 7 20.60 -18.69 1.26
N LEU A 8 19.82 -17.99 0.44
CA LEU A 8 19.55 -16.55 0.61
C LEU A 8 18.79 -16.26 1.91
N GLU A 9 17.84 -17.10 2.28
CA GLU A 9 17.00 -16.87 3.46
C GLU A 9 17.83 -16.91 4.73
N GLN A 10 18.67 -17.94 4.90
CA GLN A 10 19.55 -18.03 6.07
C GLN A 10 20.51 -16.87 6.16
N GLU A 11 21.09 -16.43 5.04
CA GLU A 11 22.01 -15.29 5.01
C GLU A 11 21.30 -13.97 5.33
N ILE A 12 20.08 -13.76 4.81
CA ILE A 12 19.26 -12.61 5.15
C ILE A 12 18.97 -12.58 6.67
N ILE A 13 18.57 -13.71 7.25
CA ILE A 13 18.30 -13.84 8.69
C ILE A 13 19.56 -13.53 9.52
N ARG A 14 20.72 -14.02 9.08
CA ARG A 14 22.01 -13.76 9.74
C ARG A 14 22.36 -12.27 9.71
N LEU A 15 22.35 -11.65 8.51
CA LEU A 15 22.69 -10.25 8.33
C LEU A 15 21.72 -9.31 9.06
N LYS A 16 20.43 -9.62 9.02
CA LYS A 16 19.39 -8.90 9.77
C LYS A 16 19.70 -8.86 11.26
N LYS A 17 20.08 -9.99 11.85
CA LYS A 17 20.42 -10.08 13.27
C LYS A 17 21.71 -9.31 13.60
N GLU A 18 22.73 -9.41 12.76
CA GLU A 18 24.03 -8.70 12.95
C GLU A 18 23.88 -7.21 12.91
N GLN A 19 22.93 -6.69 12.13
CA GLN A 19 22.72 -5.25 11.95
C GLN A 19 21.60 -4.68 12.83
N ASN A 20 21.07 -5.45 13.77
CA ASN A 20 19.88 -5.07 14.54
C ASN A 20 18.79 -4.50 13.62
N ALA A 21 18.48 -5.22 12.54
CA ALA A 21 17.58 -4.78 11.52
C ALA A 21 16.24 -5.50 11.59
N VAL A 22 15.16 -4.79 11.20
CA VAL A 22 13.80 -5.33 11.07
C VAL A 22 13.35 -5.25 9.62
N ILE A 23 12.71 -6.31 9.11
CA ILE A 23 12.10 -6.35 7.79
C ILE A 23 10.60 -6.09 7.94
N LEU A 24 10.14 -5.01 7.34
CA LEU A 24 8.73 -4.65 7.22
C LEU A 24 8.27 -4.94 5.80
N ALA A 25 7.28 -5.81 5.60
CA ALA A 25 6.79 -6.21 4.29
C ALA A 25 5.31 -5.88 4.12
N HIS A 26 4.96 -5.29 2.97
CA HIS A 26 3.57 -5.12 2.59
C HIS A 26 2.96 -6.46 2.15
N PHE A 27 1.64 -6.65 2.34
CA PHE A 27 0.90 -7.84 1.89
C PHE A 27 1.05 -8.15 0.38
N TYR A 28 1.47 -7.18 -0.43
CA TYR A 28 1.66 -7.32 -1.88
C TYR A 28 3.08 -7.70 -2.28
N GLN A 29 3.92 -8.07 -1.34
CA GLN A 29 5.24 -8.66 -1.63
C GLN A 29 5.12 -10.13 -1.96
N ASP A 30 6.09 -10.66 -2.71
CA ASP A 30 6.20 -12.09 -2.97
C ASP A 30 6.19 -12.90 -1.67
N SER A 31 5.63 -14.12 -1.72
CA SER A 31 5.49 -15.00 -0.57
C SER A 31 6.80 -15.23 0.17
N GLU A 32 7.91 -15.40 -0.55
CA GLU A 32 9.24 -15.60 0.02
C GLU A 32 9.69 -14.42 0.90
N ILE A 33 9.37 -13.17 0.49
CA ILE A 33 9.64 -11.99 1.32
C ILE A 33 8.71 -11.94 2.51
N GLN A 34 7.42 -12.28 2.32
CA GLN A 34 6.46 -12.32 3.41
C GLN A 34 6.88 -13.31 4.48
N ASP A 35 7.38 -14.49 4.09
CA ASP A 35 7.71 -15.58 5.04
C ASP A 35 8.93 -15.26 5.93
N ILE A 36 9.85 -14.39 5.47
CA ILE A 36 11.02 -13.97 6.26
C ILE A 36 10.88 -12.60 6.93
N ALA A 37 9.78 -11.89 6.67
CA ALA A 37 9.52 -10.57 7.25
C ALA A 37 9.21 -10.67 8.75
N ASP A 38 9.66 -9.69 9.54
CA ASP A 38 9.33 -9.59 10.96
C ASP A 38 7.90 -9.09 11.16
N PHE A 39 7.43 -8.22 10.27
CA PHE A 39 6.07 -7.69 10.28
C PHE A 39 5.53 -7.62 8.86
N ILE A 40 4.31 -8.10 8.69
CA ILE A 40 3.55 -8.02 7.45
C ILE A 40 2.28 -7.23 7.74
N GLY A 41 1.93 -6.30 6.86
CA GLY A 41 0.75 -5.46 7.10
C GLY A 41 0.38 -4.56 5.93
N ASP A 42 -0.66 -3.77 6.15
CA ASP A 42 -1.01 -2.64 5.28
C ASP A 42 -0.17 -1.39 5.63
N SER A 43 -0.38 -0.31 4.86
CA SER A 43 0.38 0.94 5.06
C SER A 43 0.22 1.55 6.46
N LEU A 44 -0.94 1.38 7.12
CA LEU A 44 -1.17 1.90 8.47
C LEU A 44 -0.42 1.06 9.51
N ASP A 45 -0.54 -0.27 9.41
CA ASP A 45 0.12 -1.20 10.32
C ASP A 45 1.63 -1.05 10.25
N LEU A 46 2.19 -0.99 9.04
CA LEU A 46 3.63 -0.82 8.84
C LEU A 46 4.13 0.56 9.30
N SER A 47 3.32 1.63 9.13
CA SER A 47 3.67 2.96 9.66
C SER A 47 3.77 2.95 11.19
N ARG A 48 2.83 2.27 11.87
CA ARG A 48 2.86 2.10 13.33
C ARG A 48 4.07 1.28 13.78
N LYS A 49 4.37 0.20 13.06
CA LYS A 49 5.52 -0.66 13.36
C LYS A 49 6.85 0.07 13.15
N ALA A 50 6.98 0.82 12.06
CA ALA A 50 8.17 1.63 11.82
C ALA A 50 8.42 2.67 12.93
N ALA A 51 7.35 3.31 13.44
CA ALA A 51 7.44 4.28 14.51
C ALA A 51 7.74 3.67 15.90
N ALA A 52 7.42 2.38 16.10
CA ALA A 52 7.49 1.72 17.42
C ALA A 52 8.64 0.72 17.56
N THR A 53 9.37 0.40 16.49
CA THR A 53 10.46 -0.59 16.56
C THR A 53 11.69 -0.04 17.28
N ASP A 54 12.39 -0.90 18.02
CA ASP A 54 13.68 -0.58 18.66
C ASP A 54 14.89 -0.90 17.77
N ALA A 55 14.67 -1.48 16.58
CA ALA A 55 15.74 -1.78 15.62
C ALA A 55 16.43 -0.50 15.13
N ASP A 56 17.74 -0.58 14.88
CA ASP A 56 18.53 0.53 14.35
C ASP A 56 18.30 0.72 12.84
N THR A 57 18.00 -0.39 12.14
CA THR A 57 17.80 -0.42 10.70
C THR A 57 16.43 -1.00 10.36
N ILE A 58 15.68 -0.32 9.51
CA ILE A 58 14.43 -0.77 8.93
C ILE A 58 14.67 -1.10 7.46
N ILE A 59 14.45 -2.36 7.05
CA ILE A 59 14.39 -2.72 5.64
C ILE A 59 12.93 -2.75 5.24
N PHE A 60 12.55 -1.85 4.34
CA PHE A 60 11.18 -1.70 3.92
C PHE A 60 10.94 -2.43 2.58
N CYS A 61 10.36 -3.63 2.64
CA CYS A 61 9.90 -4.38 1.47
C CYS A 61 8.49 -3.92 1.10
N GLY A 62 8.43 -2.98 0.18
CA GLY A 62 7.25 -2.28 -0.28
C GLY A 62 7.64 -1.27 -1.35
N VAL A 63 6.91 -0.17 -1.43
CA VAL A 63 7.19 0.92 -2.37
C VAL A 63 7.78 2.14 -1.66
N LYS A 64 8.42 3.00 -2.45
CA LYS A 64 9.23 4.13 -1.97
C LYS A 64 8.48 5.02 -0.96
N PHE A 65 7.24 5.42 -1.26
CA PHE A 65 6.48 6.29 -0.35
C PHE A 65 6.24 5.67 1.04
N MET A 66 6.19 4.33 1.15
CA MET A 66 6.06 3.64 2.44
C MET A 66 7.37 3.71 3.23
N ALA A 67 8.49 3.49 2.56
CA ALA A 67 9.81 3.64 3.17
C ALA A 67 10.07 5.11 3.56
N GLU A 68 9.60 6.10 2.77
CA GLU A 68 9.59 7.51 3.15
C GLU A 68 8.80 7.76 4.45
N VAL A 69 7.63 7.13 4.61
CA VAL A 69 6.85 7.23 5.85
C VAL A 69 7.65 6.70 7.04
N ALA A 70 8.34 5.57 6.90
CA ALA A 70 9.20 5.04 7.93
C ALA A 70 10.33 6.03 8.29
N LYS A 71 10.98 6.65 7.29
CA LYS A 71 12.03 7.66 7.50
C LYS A 71 11.50 8.94 8.13
N ILE A 72 10.29 9.38 7.75
CA ILE A 72 9.66 10.57 8.33
C ILE A 72 9.36 10.36 9.82
N LEU A 73 8.85 9.19 10.19
CA LEU A 73 8.42 8.90 11.56
C LEU A 73 9.57 8.48 12.48
N SER A 74 10.66 7.96 11.91
CA SER A 74 11.84 7.47 12.64
C SER A 74 13.13 7.99 11.97
N PRO A 75 13.37 9.31 12.04
CA PRO A 75 14.47 9.96 11.31
C PRO A 75 15.87 9.51 11.77
N GLU A 76 15.98 9.05 13.00
CA GLU A 76 17.22 8.53 13.59
C GLU A 76 17.62 7.15 13.03
N LYS A 77 16.66 6.41 12.49
CA LYS A 77 16.88 5.05 11.99
C LYS A 77 17.38 5.05 10.54
N ARG A 78 18.19 4.06 10.22
CA ARG A 78 18.50 3.75 8.82
C ARG A 78 17.28 3.09 8.18
N VAL A 79 16.78 3.65 7.09
CA VAL A 79 15.66 3.06 6.33
C VAL A 79 16.17 2.67 4.95
N LEU A 80 16.23 1.38 4.71
CA LEU A 80 16.71 0.78 3.47
C LEU A 80 15.53 0.26 2.64
N ILE A 81 15.64 0.38 1.32
CA ILE A 81 14.69 -0.20 0.36
C ILE A 81 15.45 -1.09 -0.63
N PRO A 82 14.97 -2.32 -0.92
CA PRO A 82 15.67 -3.26 -1.80
C PRO A 82 15.79 -2.78 -3.25
N ASP A 83 14.81 -2.00 -3.74
CA ASP A 83 14.86 -1.37 -5.05
C ASP A 83 14.34 0.06 -5.01
N LEU A 84 15.20 1.03 -5.34
CA LEU A 84 14.84 2.47 -5.37
C LEU A 84 13.83 2.82 -6.47
N LYS A 85 13.61 1.94 -7.46
CA LYS A 85 12.61 2.10 -8.52
C LYS A 85 11.22 1.57 -8.11
N ALA A 86 11.09 0.96 -6.94
CA ALA A 86 9.80 0.51 -6.41
C ALA A 86 8.91 1.73 -6.09
N GLY A 87 8.30 2.31 -7.11
CA GLY A 87 7.41 3.47 -7.08
C GLY A 87 5.94 3.10 -6.88
N CYS A 88 5.05 4.03 -7.27
CA CYS A 88 3.60 3.83 -7.20
C CYS A 88 2.89 4.69 -8.25
N SER A 89 1.97 4.11 -9.01
CA SER A 89 1.20 4.86 -10.02
C SER A 89 0.34 5.98 -9.42
N LEU A 90 -0.13 5.84 -8.20
CA LEU A 90 -0.83 6.92 -7.48
C LEU A 90 0.11 8.07 -7.14
N GLU A 91 1.31 7.78 -6.65
CA GLU A 91 2.35 8.78 -6.40
C GLU A 91 2.71 9.51 -7.70
N ASP A 92 2.92 8.75 -8.79
CA ASP A 92 3.25 9.30 -10.11
C ASP A 92 2.14 10.20 -10.67
N SER A 93 0.86 9.87 -10.39
CA SER A 93 -0.30 10.63 -10.84
C SER A 93 -0.48 11.98 -10.15
N CYS A 94 0.15 12.18 -8.99
CA CYS A 94 -0.05 13.36 -8.14
C CYS A 94 1.27 14.06 -7.85
N GLN A 95 1.76 14.82 -8.82
CA GLN A 95 3.03 15.54 -8.71
C GLN A 95 2.92 16.83 -7.89
N PRO A 96 3.94 17.23 -7.11
CA PRO A 96 3.88 18.34 -6.16
C PRO A 96 3.48 19.69 -6.77
N ILE A 97 4.04 20.06 -7.95
CA ILE A 97 3.78 21.36 -8.58
C ILE A 97 2.32 21.46 -9.07
N PRO A 98 1.80 20.52 -9.88
CA PRO A 98 0.39 20.51 -10.28
C PRO A 98 -0.56 20.48 -9.07
N PHE A 99 -0.23 19.68 -8.05
CA PHE A 99 -1.06 19.59 -6.85
C PHE A 99 -1.10 20.89 -6.05
N ALA A 100 0.03 21.58 -5.90
CA ALA A 100 0.06 22.90 -5.26
C ALA A 100 -0.78 23.95 -5.99
N VAL A 101 -0.81 23.90 -7.34
CA VAL A 101 -1.68 24.76 -8.17
C VAL A 101 -3.16 24.40 -7.95
N PHE A 102 -3.48 23.11 -7.89
CA PHE A 102 -4.83 22.62 -7.62
C PHE A 102 -5.32 23.08 -6.23
N LYS A 103 -4.51 22.90 -5.18
CA LYS A 103 -4.80 23.36 -3.82
C LYS A 103 -5.08 24.87 -3.77
N LYS A 104 -4.32 25.70 -4.50
CA LYS A 104 -4.52 27.16 -4.54
C LYS A 104 -5.87 27.59 -5.10
N LYS A 105 -6.52 26.76 -5.94
CA LYS A 105 -7.87 27.03 -6.45
C LYS A 105 -8.96 26.83 -5.40
N HIS A 106 -8.65 26.12 -4.31
CA HIS A 106 -9.57 25.78 -3.23
C HIS A 106 -8.99 26.19 -1.86
N PRO A 107 -8.81 27.50 -1.61
CA PRO A 107 -8.01 27.99 -0.46
C PRO A 107 -8.67 27.73 0.90
N LYS A 108 -9.96 27.38 0.93
CA LYS A 108 -10.71 27.07 2.16
C LYS A 108 -10.80 25.58 2.44
N ALA A 109 -10.43 24.73 1.48
CA ALA A 109 -10.54 23.28 1.63
C ALA A 109 -9.41 22.74 2.50
N ILE A 110 -9.77 21.80 3.38
CA ILE A 110 -8.80 20.95 4.08
C ILE A 110 -8.29 19.87 3.11
N VAL A 111 -6.99 19.66 3.08
CA VAL A 111 -6.35 18.67 2.21
C VAL A 111 -6.18 17.35 2.96
N VAL A 112 -6.99 16.38 2.58
CA VAL A 112 -6.92 14.99 3.05
C VAL A 112 -6.27 14.16 1.96
N THR A 113 -5.13 13.56 2.25
CA THR A 113 -4.37 12.82 1.24
C THR A 113 -4.18 11.37 1.65
N TYR A 114 -4.52 10.49 0.73
CA TYR A 114 -4.21 9.08 0.87
C TYR A 114 -2.68 8.88 0.87
N ILE A 115 -2.20 8.01 1.74
CA ILE A 115 -0.78 7.83 2.06
C ILE A 115 0.09 7.48 0.84
N ASN A 116 -0.53 6.96 -0.25
CA ASN A 116 0.12 6.59 -1.51
C ASN A 116 0.54 7.83 -2.32
N CYS A 117 1.39 8.65 -1.76
CA CYS A 117 1.90 9.89 -2.34
C CYS A 117 3.31 10.18 -1.82
N SER A 118 4.05 11.07 -2.49
CA SER A 118 5.41 11.45 -2.10
C SER A 118 5.46 12.25 -0.79
N ALA A 119 6.64 12.39 -0.22
CA ALA A 119 6.87 13.22 0.97
C ALA A 119 6.49 14.69 0.73
N GLU A 120 6.70 15.21 -0.50
CA GLU A 120 6.33 16.58 -0.87
C GLU A 120 4.82 16.78 -0.87
N ILE A 121 4.04 15.80 -1.35
CA ILE A 121 2.57 15.84 -1.28
C ILE A 121 2.11 15.75 0.18
N LYS A 122 2.72 14.88 0.99
CA LYS A 122 2.46 14.82 2.42
C LYS A 122 2.67 16.18 3.09
N ALA A 123 3.77 16.88 2.73
CA ALA A 123 4.06 18.22 3.25
C ALA A 123 3.07 19.31 2.81
N LEU A 124 2.32 19.09 1.72
CA LEU A 124 1.24 19.98 1.26
C LEU A 124 -0.12 19.63 1.87
N SER A 125 -0.22 18.54 2.60
CA SER A 125 -1.47 17.99 3.15
C SER A 125 -1.73 18.46 4.57
N ASP A 126 -2.99 18.46 4.98
CA ASP A 126 -3.40 18.77 6.35
C ASP A 126 -3.58 17.51 7.19
N ILE A 127 -4.00 16.41 6.54
CA ILE A 127 -4.20 15.10 7.16
C ILE A 127 -3.84 14.03 6.13
N ILE A 128 -3.08 13.01 6.54
CA ILE A 128 -2.90 11.79 5.76
C ILE A 128 -3.95 10.77 6.21
N VAL A 129 -4.37 9.91 5.28
CA VAL A 129 -5.27 8.78 5.55
C VAL A 129 -4.75 7.51 4.87
N THR A 130 -5.20 6.36 5.35
CA THR A 130 -5.07 5.06 4.68
C THR A 130 -6.46 4.51 4.36
N SER A 131 -6.56 3.48 3.54
CA SER A 131 -7.84 2.80 3.29
C SER A 131 -8.48 2.24 4.59
N SER A 132 -7.67 1.99 5.64
CA SER A 132 -8.13 1.50 6.93
C SER A 132 -8.81 2.55 7.82
N ASN A 133 -8.43 3.82 7.70
CA ASN A 133 -8.89 4.87 8.62
C ASN A 133 -9.58 6.07 7.94
N ALA A 134 -9.57 6.13 6.60
CA ALA A 134 -10.08 7.29 5.86
C ALA A 134 -11.54 7.63 6.20
N LYS A 135 -12.43 6.63 6.28
CA LYS A 135 -13.82 6.83 6.67
C LYS A 135 -13.94 7.55 8.01
N LYS A 136 -13.31 6.99 9.04
CA LYS A 136 -13.32 7.55 10.40
C LYS A 136 -12.80 9.00 10.43
N ILE A 137 -11.72 9.27 9.71
CA ILE A 137 -11.12 10.60 9.68
C ILE A 137 -12.03 11.60 8.96
N ILE A 138 -12.61 11.24 7.81
CA ILE A 138 -13.52 12.11 7.04
C ILE A 138 -14.79 12.43 7.83
N GLU A 139 -15.36 11.45 8.54
CA GLU A 139 -16.54 11.64 9.40
C GLU A 139 -16.28 12.60 10.57
N ASN A 140 -15.02 12.73 11.01
CA ASN A 140 -14.62 13.67 12.07
C ASN A 140 -14.29 15.09 11.57
N ILE A 141 -14.29 15.35 10.25
CA ILE A 141 -14.12 16.69 9.70
C ILE A 141 -15.46 17.44 9.74
N PRO A 142 -15.53 18.70 10.22
CA PRO A 142 -16.77 19.48 10.27
C PRO A 142 -17.52 19.48 8.93
N THR A 143 -18.85 19.37 8.97
CA THR A 143 -19.69 19.16 7.77
C THR A 143 -19.69 20.33 6.79
N ASP A 144 -19.43 21.54 7.25
CA ASP A 144 -19.31 22.77 6.47
C ASP A 144 -17.91 22.96 5.86
N GLN A 145 -16.95 22.12 6.23
CA GLN A 145 -15.57 22.19 5.72
C GLN A 145 -15.48 21.53 4.34
N GLU A 146 -15.01 22.26 3.33
CA GLU A 146 -14.64 21.66 2.03
C GLU A 146 -13.42 20.74 2.20
N ILE A 147 -13.41 19.64 1.44
CA ILE A 147 -12.33 18.64 1.47
C ILE A 147 -11.77 18.47 0.06
N ILE A 148 -10.46 18.62 -0.09
CA ILE A 148 -9.72 18.07 -1.23
C ILE A 148 -9.30 16.65 -0.83
N PHE A 149 -9.58 15.67 -1.70
CA PHE A 149 -9.10 14.29 -1.54
C PHE A 149 -8.19 13.89 -2.70
N ALA A 150 -7.00 13.40 -2.42
CA ALA A 150 -5.98 12.98 -3.37
C ALA A 150 -5.22 11.76 -2.83
N PRO A 151 -4.47 11.00 -3.66
CA PRO A 151 -4.45 11.06 -5.11
C PRO A 151 -5.51 10.17 -5.79
N ASP A 152 -6.13 9.21 -5.09
CA ASP A 152 -7.01 8.19 -5.68
C ASP A 152 -8.46 8.64 -5.78
N GLN A 153 -8.96 8.74 -7.03
CA GLN A 153 -10.33 9.15 -7.30
C GLN A 153 -11.37 8.07 -6.94
N HIS A 154 -11.00 6.79 -7.06
CA HIS A 154 -11.94 5.69 -6.80
C HIS A 154 -12.18 5.53 -5.30
N LEU A 155 -11.09 5.53 -4.50
CA LEU A 155 -11.20 5.60 -3.05
C LEU A 155 -11.99 6.85 -2.61
N GLY A 156 -11.72 8.00 -3.24
CA GLY A 156 -12.45 9.24 -2.96
C GLY A 156 -13.96 9.10 -3.22
N ARG A 157 -14.38 8.56 -4.37
CA ARG A 157 -15.80 8.31 -4.70
C ARG A 157 -16.44 7.30 -3.76
N TYR A 158 -15.72 6.24 -3.42
CA TYR A 158 -16.18 5.26 -2.43
C TYR A 158 -16.44 5.93 -1.07
N LEU A 159 -15.51 6.78 -0.60
CA LEU A 159 -15.66 7.53 0.64
C LEU A 159 -16.83 8.52 0.58
N GLU A 160 -17.02 9.24 -0.54
CA GLU A 160 -18.21 10.08 -0.74
C GLU A 160 -19.52 9.28 -0.56
N LYS A 161 -19.58 8.08 -1.14
CA LYS A 161 -20.76 7.20 -1.09
C LYS A 161 -21.08 6.73 0.33
N ILE A 162 -20.05 6.31 1.09
CA ILE A 162 -20.28 5.71 2.43
C ILE A 162 -20.37 6.75 3.56
N THR A 163 -19.87 7.98 3.34
CA THR A 163 -19.92 9.07 4.35
C THR A 163 -20.95 10.14 4.03
N GLY A 164 -21.48 10.17 2.81
CA GLY A 164 -22.35 11.25 2.31
C GLY A 164 -21.63 12.59 2.10
N ARG A 165 -20.30 12.66 2.29
CA ARG A 165 -19.48 13.89 2.18
C ARG A 165 -19.03 14.09 0.75
N LYS A 166 -19.41 15.21 0.13
CA LYS A 166 -18.86 15.62 -1.16
C LYS A 166 -17.45 16.15 -1.00
N MET A 167 -16.56 15.76 -1.92
CA MET A 167 -15.15 16.13 -1.90
C MET A 167 -14.69 16.59 -3.28
N ILE A 168 -13.65 17.40 -3.29
CA ILE A 168 -12.95 17.82 -4.51
C ILE A 168 -11.86 16.80 -4.77
N LEU A 169 -12.08 15.91 -5.75
CA LEU A 169 -11.22 14.77 -6.00
C LEU A 169 -10.10 15.13 -6.99
N TRP A 170 -8.88 14.68 -6.66
CA TRP A 170 -7.80 14.58 -7.63
C TRP A 170 -8.05 13.40 -8.57
N ASN A 171 -7.67 13.52 -9.84
CA ASN A 171 -7.96 12.50 -10.86
C ASN A 171 -6.79 11.52 -11.05
N GLY A 172 -6.38 10.85 -9.99
CA GLY A 172 -5.41 9.76 -10.04
C GLY A 172 -6.06 8.40 -9.80
N SER A 173 -5.39 7.33 -10.18
CA SER A 173 -5.85 5.95 -9.98
C SER A 173 -4.70 4.97 -9.82
N CYS A 174 -4.97 3.84 -9.18
CA CYS A 174 -4.03 2.74 -9.05
C CYS A 174 -4.11 1.86 -10.30
N VAL A 175 -2.98 1.69 -11.00
CA VAL A 175 -2.91 0.89 -12.22
C VAL A 175 -3.39 -0.56 -12.02
N VAL A 176 -3.14 -1.14 -10.85
CA VAL A 176 -3.56 -2.51 -10.52
C VAL A 176 -5.08 -2.58 -10.38
N HIS A 177 -5.65 -1.73 -9.53
CA HIS A 177 -7.08 -1.82 -9.20
C HIS A 177 -7.97 -1.34 -10.35
N GLU A 178 -7.49 -0.42 -11.20
CA GLU A 178 -8.22 0.07 -12.36
C GLU A 178 -8.27 -0.93 -13.52
N GLN A 179 -7.30 -1.85 -13.61
CA GLN A 179 -7.19 -2.81 -14.72
C GLN A 179 -8.07 -4.04 -14.58
N PHE A 180 -8.67 -4.32 -13.42
CA PHE A 180 -9.55 -5.47 -13.26
C PHE A 180 -10.66 -5.47 -14.30
N SER A 181 -10.91 -6.64 -14.89
CA SER A 181 -11.94 -6.83 -15.91
C SER A 181 -13.27 -7.22 -15.28
N GLU A 182 -14.28 -6.34 -15.37
CA GLU A 182 -15.64 -6.68 -14.92
C GLU A 182 -16.18 -7.92 -15.64
N LYS A 183 -15.87 -8.11 -16.93
CA LYS A 183 -16.24 -9.30 -17.70
C LYS A 183 -15.67 -10.58 -17.10
N GLU A 184 -14.39 -10.56 -16.72
CA GLU A 184 -13.76 -11.72 -16.07
C GLU A 184 -14.28 -11.94 -14.65
N LEU A 185 -14.56 -10.87 -13.92
CA LEU A 185 -15.22 -10.96 -12.61
C LEU A 185 -16.58 -11.65 -12.71
N VAL A 186 -17.43 -11.27 -13.67
CA VAL A 186 -18.75 -11.89 -13.88
C VAL A 186 -18.62 -13.37 -14.25
N LYS A 187 -17.61 -13.75 -15.05
CA LYS A 187 -17.32 -15.16 -15.33
C LYS A 187 -16.93 -15.93 -14.07
N LEU A 188 -16.05 -15.35 -13.22
CA LEU A 188 -15.67 -15.98 -11.95
C LEU A 188 -16.89 -16.15 -11.03
N ILE A 189 -17.75 -15.14 -10.90
CA ILE A 189 -18.99 -15.23 -10.10
C ILE A 189 -19.89 -16.33 -10.64
N THR A 190 -20.02 -16.45 -11.98
CA THR A 190 -20.85 -17.48 -12.61
C THR A 190 -20.29 -18.88 -12.36
N ASN A 191 -18.99 -19.07 -12.44
CA ASN A 191 -18.32 -20.35 -12.22
C ASN A 191 -18.23 -20.75 -10.74
N HIS A 192 -18.25 -19.75 -9.84
CA HIS A 192 -18.13 -19.92 -8.40
C HIS A 192 -19.27 -19.18 -7.66
N PRO A 193 -20.52 -19.63 -7.82
CA PRO A 193 -21.70 -18.89 -7.34
C PRO A 193 -21.79 -18.80 -5.80
N GLN A 194 -21.00 -19.57 -5.06
CA GLN A 194 -20.91 -19.49 -3.59
C GLN A 194 -19.77 -18.57 -3.12
N ALA A 195 -18.90 -18.12 -4.03
CA ALA A 195 -17.77 -17.29 -3.68
C ALA A 195 -18.21 -15.87 -3.33
N LYS A 196 -17.68 -15.36 -2.23
CA LYS A 196 -17.86 -13.96 -1.83
C LYS A 196 -16.83 -13.08 -2.54
N VAL A 197 -17.28 -12.07 -3.25
CA VAL A 197 -16.41 -11.06 -3.85
C VAL A 197 -15.95 -10.11 -2.75
N ILE A 198 -14.62 -9.96 -2.60
CA ILE A 198 -13.99 -9.03 -1.66
C ILE A 198 -13.11 -8.07 -2.44
N ALA A 199 -13.21 -6.75 -2.18
CA ALA A 199 -12.60 -5.74 -3.02
C ALA A 199 -11.91 -4.64 -2.22
N HIS A 200 -10.77 -4.16 -2.75
CA HIS A 200 -10.15 -2.94 -2.25
C HIS A 200 -10.88 -1.69 -2.80
N PRO A 201 -11.08 -0.63 -2.00
CA PRO A 201 -11.84 0.55 -2.43
C PRO A 201 -11.16 1.41 -3.52
N GLU A 202 -9.94 1.10 -3.93
CA GLU A 202 -9.29 1.65 -5.12
C GLU A 202 -9.86 1.09 -6.44
N CYS A 203 -10.69 0.05 -6.39
CA CYS A 203 -11.38 -0.47 -7.57
C CYS A 203 -12.44 0.51 -8.08
N PRO A 204 -12.69 0.57 -9.41
CA PRO A 204 -13.83 1.29 -9.99
C PRO A 204 -15.17 0.87 -9.41
N GLU A 205 -16.14 1.79 -9.37
CA GLU A 205 -17.47 1.52 -8.79
C GLU A 205 -18.20 0.36 -9.48
N SER A 206 -18.00 0.16 -10.79
CA SER A 206 -18.57 -0.98 -11.51
C SER A 206 -18.18 -2.33 -10.87
N LEU A 207 -16.91 -2.47 -10.48
CA LEU A 207 -16.40 -3.68 -9.79
C LEU A 207 -16.88 -3.73 -8.33
N LEU A 208 -16.84 -2.59 -7.63
CA LEU A 208 -17.28 -2.52 -6.23
C LEU A 208 -18.77 -2.86 -6.05
N SER A 209 -19.59 -2.66 -7.09
CA SER A 209 -21.02 -3.01 -7.05
C SER A 209 -21.29 -4.51 -6.89
N HIS A 210 -20.34 -5.36 -7.27
CA HIS A 210 -20.40 -6.81 -7.10
C HIS A 210 -19.84 -7.29 -5.74
N ALA A 211 -19.19 -6.41 -4.97
CA ALA A 211 -18.47 -6.82 -3.77
C ALA A 211 -19.41 -7.08 -2.58
N HIS A 212 -19.18 -8.20 -1.89
CA HIS A 212 -19.81 -8.54 -0.62
C HIS A 212 -19.11 -7.85 0.56
N HIS A 213 -17.82 -7.56 0.41
CA HIS A 213 -17.05 -6.80 1.38
C HIS A 213 -16.07 -5.87 0.67
N ILE A 214 -16.03 -4.59 1.09
CA ILE A 214 -15.10 -3.59 0.59
C ILE A 214 -14.30 -3.06 1.77
N GLY A 215 -12.98 -3.08 1.67
CA GLY A 215 -12.12 -2.62 2.76
C GLY A 215 -10.64 -2.61 2.40
N SER A 216 -9.82 -2.14 3.35
CA SER A 216 -8.37 -2.22 3.24
C SER A 216 -7.87 -3.67 3.19
N THR A 217 -6.62 -3.87 2.82
CA THR A 217 -6.00 -5.21 2.80
C THR A 217 -6.12 -5.94 4.13
N SER A 218 -5.90 -5.25 5.25
CA SER A 218 -6.10 -5.82 6.59
C SER A 218 -7.58 -6.17 6.87
N SER A 219 -8.52 -5.35 6.38
CA SER A 219 -9.96 -5.63 6.50
C SER A 219 -10.38 -6.82 5.65
N LEU A 220 -9.84 -6.96 4.42
CA LEU A 220 -10.09 -8.11 3.55
C LEU A 220 -9.57 -9.40 4.19
N LEU A 221 -8.34 -9.39 4.69
CA LEU A 221 -7.75 -10.53 5.40
C LEU A 221 -8.61 -10.94 6.61
N LYS A 222 -9.02 -9.98 7.44
CA LYS A 222 -9.89 -10.23 8.59
C LYS A 222 -11.23 -10.84 8.17
N PHE A 223 -11.86 -10.31 7.12
CA PHE A 223 -13.12 -10.85 6.60
C PHE A 223 -13.00 -12.31 6.18
N THR A 224 -11.88 -12.71 5.55
CA THR A 224 -11.65 -14.11 5.20
C THR A 224 -11.43 -15.00 6.42
N GLN A 225 -10.79 -14.49 7.47
CA GLN A 225 -10.62 -15.21 8.75
C GLN A 225 -11.96 -15.43 9.48
N GLU A 226 -12.86 -14.46 9.42
CA GLU A 226 -14.20 -14.54 10.02
C GLU A 226 -15.15 -15.48 9.24
N ASN A 227 -14.81 -15.82 7.99
CA ASN A 227 -15.57 -16.70 7.12
C ASN A 227 -14.77 -17.96 6.77
N GLN A 228 -14.40 -18.75 7.78
CA GLN A 228 -13.57 -19.96 7.64
C GLN A 228 -14.15 -20.96 6.63
N GLY A 229 -13.30 -21.54 5.79
CA GLY A 229 -13.65 -22.55 4.79
C GLY A 229 -14.49 -22.00 3.62
N GLY A 230 -14.65 -20.68 3.50
CA GLY A 230 -15.40 -20.05 2.42
C GLY A 230 -14.66 -20.03 1.09
N GLU A 231 -15.36 -19.61 0.04
CA GLU A 231 -14.77 -19.32 -1.26
C GLU A 231 -14.77 -17.81 -1.49
N PHE A 232 -13.66 -17.26 -2.02
CA PHE A 232 -13.49 -15.81 -2.18
C PHE A 232 -12.94 -15.46 -3.56
N ILE A 233 -13.56 -14.50 -4.23
CA ILE A 233 -12.99 -13.82 -5.41
C ILE A 233 -12.35 -12.53 -4.92
N VAL A 234 -11.06 -12.38 -5.16
CA VAL A 234 -10.23 -11.31 -4.59
C VAL A 234 -9.99 -10.23 -5.65
N LEU A 235 -10.53 -9.03 -5.40
CA LEU A 235 -10.33 -7.83 -6.20
C LEU A 235 -9.35 -6.88 -5.51
N THR A 236 -8.12 -7.35 -5.38
CA THR A 236 -6.94 -6.56 -5.02
C THR A 236 -5.70 -7.30 -5.50
N GLU A 237 -4.53 -6.76 -5.26
CA GLU A 237 -3.26 -7.35 -5.67
C GLU A 237 -3.11 -8.77 -5.09
N PRO A 238 -2.85 -9.82 -5.93
CA PRO A 238 -3.07 -11.21 -5.55
C PRO A 238 -2.08 -11.78 -4.52
N HIS A 239 -0.91 -11.18 -4.28
CA HIS A 239 0.04 -11.70 -3.28
C HIS A 239 -0.50 -11.71 -1.85
N ILE A 240 -1.55 -10.93 -1.55
CA ILE A 240 -2.25 -11.00 -0.25
C ILE A 240 -2.88 -12.38 -0.01
N ILE A 241 -3.18 -13.14 -1.08
CA ILE A 241 -3.77 -14.48 -0.99
C ILE A 241 -2.86 -15.44 -0.21
N HIS A 242 -1.54 -15.21 -0.23
CA HIS A 242 -0.61 -15.98 0.59
C HIS A 242 -0.98 -15.89 2.08
N GLN A 243 -1.15 -14.69 2.62
CA GLN A 243 -1.56 -14.51 4.02
C GLN A 243 -3.00 -14.98 4.27
N MET A 244 -3.90 -14.78 3.31
CA MET A 244 -5.28 -15.28 3.42
C MET A 244 -5.29 -16.80 3.52
N THR A 245 -4.49 -17.51 2.71
CA THR A 245 -4.38 -18.96 2.73
C THR A 245 -3.74 -19.47 4.02
N GLN A 246 -2.69 -18.79 4.50
CA GLN A 246 -2.08 -19.16 5.79
C GLN A 246 -3.06 -19.02 6.97
N LYS A 247 -3.90 -17.99 6.97
CA LYS A 247 -4.85 -17.72 8.06
C LYS A 247 -6.19 -18.46 7.92
N ASN A 248 -6.53 -18.90 6.71
CA ASN A 248 -7.75 -19.66 6.41
C ASN A 248 -7.42 -20.78 5.39
N PRO A 249 -6.66 -21.83 5.80
CA PRO A 249 -6.15 -22.87 4.90
C PRO A 249 -7.23 -23.77 4.29
N SER A 250 -8.44 -23.76 4.82
CA SER A 250 -9.60 -24.50 4.27
C SER A 250 -10.39 -23.71 3.24
N ALA A 251 -10.13 -22.41 3.07
CA ALA A 251 -10.80 -21.56 2.09
C ALA A 251 -10.21 -21.73 0.69
N LYS A 252 -11.00 -21.34 -0.30
CA LYS A 252 -10.53 -21.22 -1.69
C LYS A 252 -10.52 -19.76 -2.10
N PHE A 253 -9.45 -19.37 -2.76
CA PHE A 253 -9.24 -18.01 -3.23
C PHE A 253 -9.08 -18.01 -4.74
N TYR A 254 -9.76 -17.09 -5.40
CA TYR A 254 -9.70 -16.86 -6.84
C TYR A 254 -9.27 -15.42 -7.07
N ASP A 255 -8.10 -15.22 -7.66
CA ASP A 255 -7.67 -13.91 -8.11
C ASP A 255 -8.45 -13.49 -9.36
N CYS A 256 -8.87 -12.23 -9.40
CA CYS A 256 -9.52 -11.69 -10.59
C CYS A 256 -8.45 -11.20 -11.57
N PRO A 257 -8.40 -11.76 -12.79
CA PRO A 257 -7.40 -11.36 -13.76
C PRO A 257 -7.79 -10.05 -14.46
N PHE A 258 -6.83 -9.47 -15.17
CA PHE A 258 -7.11 -8.46 -16.19
C PHE A 258 -6.85 -9.02 -17.60
N VAL A 259 -7.39 -8.32 -18.60
CA VAL A 259 -7.14 -8.66 -20.01
C VAL A 259 -6.32 -7.54 -20.61
N ASP A 260 -5.13 -7.86 -21.12
CA ASP A 260 -4.25 -6.90 -21.74
C ASP A 260 -4.77 -6.43 -23.12
N LYS A 261 -4.08 -5.46 -23.73
CA LYS A 261 -4.45 -4.93 -25.05
C LYS A 261 -4.35 -5.96 -26.18
N ALA A 262 -3.60 -7.03 -25.97
CA ALA A 262 -3.47 -8.15 -26.92
C ALA A 262 -4.55 -9.22 -26.70
N GLY A 263 -5.38 -9.09 -25.66
CA GLY A 263 -6.43 -10.05 -25.31
C GLY A 263 -5.94 -11.21 -24.44
N CYS A 264 -4.71 -11.14 -23.89
CA CYS A 264 -4.20 -12.14 -22.98
C CYS A 264 -4.72 -11.90 -21.56
N THR A 265 -5.17 -12.99 -20.93
CA THR A 265 -5.56 -12.97 -19.51
C THR A 265 -4.33 -13.12 -18.65
N LEU A 266 -4.06 -12.14 -17.77
CA LEU A 266 -2.86 -12.05 -16.95
C LEU A 266 -3.24 -11.85 -15.47
N CYS A 267 -2.35 -12.31 -14.57
CA CYS A 267 -2.46 -11.99 -13.15
C CYS A 267 -2.26 -10.48 -12.93
N ASN A 268 -3.09 -9.87 -12.11
CA ASN A 268 -3.06 -8.42 -11.88
C ASN A 268 -2.12 -8.05 -10.73
N THR A 269 -0.84 -8.31 -10.91
CA THR A 269 0.22 -8.04 -9.93
C THR A 269 0.76 -6.62 -10.04
N CYS A 270 1.23 -6.06 -8.93
CA CYS A 270 1.79 -4.71 -8.90
C CYS A 270 3.23 -4.70 -9.44
N PRO A 271 3.51 -4.06 -10.59
CA PRO A 271 4.83 -4.06 -11.19
C PRO A 271 5.89 -3.38 -10.33
N TYR A 272 5.51 -2.51 -9.43
CA TYR A 272 6.42 -1.83 -8.51
C TYR A 272 6.77 -2.70 -7.29
N MET A 273 5.79 -3.38 -6.70
CA MET A 273 6.00 -4.29 -5.58
C MET A 273 6.91 -5.48 -5.97
N GLN A 274 6.75 -5.98 -7.19
CA GLN A 274 7.57 -7.08 -7.75
C GLN A 274 9.03 -6.71 -8.02
N LEU A 275 9.40 -5.42 -7.95
CA LEU A 275 10.80 -5.03 -8.05
C LEU A 275 11.64 -5.50 -6.85
N ASN A 276 11.01 -5.72 -5.70
CA ASN A 276 11.65 -6.34 -4.55
C ASN A 276 11.64 -7.88 -4.71
N ASN A 277 12.76 -8.51 -4.39
CA ASN A 277 12.90 -9.96 -4.33
C ASN A 277 13.98 -10.33 -3.30
N LEU A 278 14.14 -11.61 -2.99
CA LEU A 278 15.11 -12.07 -2.00
C LEU A 278 16.55 -11.69 -2.33
N GLU A 279 16.93 -11.74 -3.61
CA GLU A 279 18.27 -11.35 -4.04
C GLU A 279 18.56 -9.88 -3.69
N LYS A 280 17.65 -8.96 -4.05
CA LYS A 280 17.82 -7.53 -3.74
C LYS A 280 17.76 -7.25 -2.24
N LEU A 281 16.93 -8.01 -1.52
CA LEU A 281 16.86 -7.93 -0.06
C LEU A 281 18.18 -8.38 0.58
N TYR A 282 18.78 -9.45 0.08
CA TYR A 282 20.11 -9.86 0.50
C TYR A 282 21.17 -8.79 0.17
N LEU A 283 21.16 -8.29 -1.06
CA LEU A 283 22.15 -7.30 -1.51
C LEU A 283 22.08 -6.00 -0.70
N ILE A 284 20.88 -5.51 -0.37
CA ILE A 284 20.76 -4.28 0.44
C ILE A 284 21.24 -4.49 1.88
N LEU A 285 21.02 -5.67 2.45
CA LEU A 285 21.56 -6.05 3.77
C LEU A 285 23.08 -6.18 3.76
N ARG A 286 23.65 -6.80 2.72
CA ARG A 286 25.09 -7.01 2.60
C ARG A 286 25.84 -5.72 2.31
N ASP A 287 25.37 -4.93 1.34
CA ASP A 287 26.11 -3.82 0.73
C ASP A 287 25.63 -2.44 1.21
N GLY A 288 24.46 -2.35 1.86
CA GLY A 288 23.86 -1.08 2.30
C GLY A 288 23.71 -0.11 1.15
N ASP A 289 24.19 1.12 1.31
CA ASP A 289 24.07 2.19 0.31
C ASP A 289 24.84 1.92 -1.00
N LYS A 290 25.68 0.90 -1.04
CA LYS A 290 26.41 0.47 -2.23
C LYS A 290 25.70 -0.63 -3.00
N ALA A 291 24.51 -1.05 -2.54
CA ALA A 291 23.73 -2.07 -3.22
C ALA A 291 23.35 -1.59 -4.64
N GLN A 292 23.38 -2.52 -5.59
CA GLN A 292 23.21 -2.22 -7.01
C GLN A 292 21.82 -1.62 -7.34
N PHE A 293 20.77 -2.00 -6.63
CA PHE A 293 19.39 -1.63 -6.92
C PHE A 293 18.75 -0.80 -5.81
N GLY A 294 19.09 -1.10 -4.58
CA GLY A 294 18.54 -0.50 -3.38
C GLY A 294 19.40 0.65 -2.84
N GLY A 295 18.99 1.15 -1.70
CA GLY A 295 19.73 2.20 -1.01
C GLY A 295 19.08 2.66 0.28
N GLU A 296 19.77 3.50 1.01
CA GLU A 296 19.22 4.19 2.18
C GLU A 296 18.44 5.43 1.74
N LEU A 297 17.23 5.57 2.27
CA LEU A 297 16.43 6.76 2.03
C LEU A 297 17.01 7.96 2.75
N GLN A 298 17.36 8.96 1.96
CA GLN A 298 17.77 10.28 2.45
C GLN A 298 16.61 11.27 2.21
N MET A 299 16.41 12.18 3.14
CA MET A 299 15.36 13.19 3.05
C MET A 299 15.85 14.51 3.62
N ASP A 300 15.51 15.61 2.95
CA ASP A 300 15.73 16.95 3.49
C ASP A 300 14.95 17.12 4.80
N GLU A 301 15.63 17.63 5.84
CA GLU A 301 15.03 17.73 7.18
C GLU A 301 13.84 18.71 7.23
N ALA A 302 13.88 19.80 6.47
CA ALA A 302 12.77 20.74 6.41
C ALA A 302 11.53 20.12 5.72
N LEU A 303 11.74 19.28 4.71
CA LEU A 303 10.69 18.49 4.08
C LEU A 303 10.13 17.45 5.06
N ARG A 304 11.01 16.71 5.73
CA ARG A 304 10.64 15.68 6.71
C ARG A 304 9.71 16.24 7.78
N ILE A 305 10.10 17.35 8.42
CA ILE A 305 9.31 17.99 9.48
C ILE A 305 7.92 18.41 8.97
N LYS A 306 7.83 18.94 7.75
CA LYS A 306 6.53 19.32 7.16
C LYS A 306 5.65 18.10 6.89
N ALA A 307 6.22 17.02 6.37
CA ALA A 307 5.49 15.79 6.05
C ALA A 307 5.09 14.99 7.31
N GLU A 308 5.85 15.11 8.39
CA GLU A 308 5.59 14.44 9.67
C GLU A 308 4.28 14.90 10.32
N LYS A 309 3.97 16.19 10.27
CA LYS A 309 2.79 16.76 10.92
C LYS A 309 1.47 16.09 10.49
N PRO A 310 1.11 15.98 9.19
CA PRO A 310 -0.12 15.32 8.76
C PRO A 310 -0.10 13.79 8.99
N LEU A 311 1.08 13.15 9.00
CA LEU A 311 1.21 11.73 9.35
C LEU A 311 0.94 11.48 10.84
N ARG A 312 1.52 12.28 11.74
CA ARG A 312 1.22 12.16 13.17
C ARG A 312 -0.24 12.46 13.47
N LYS A 313 -0.86 13.41 12.76
CA LYS A 313 -2.29 13.67 12.86
C LYS A 313 -3.11 12.44 12.47
N MET A 314 -2.76 11.76 11.38
CA MET A 314 -3.36 10.48 11.00
C MET A 314 -3.26 9.46 12.14
N LEU A 315 -2.06 9.23 12.66
CA LEU A 315 -1.83 8.24 13.72
C LEU A 315 -2.63 8.52 14.98
N SER A 316 -2.81 9.80 15.35
CA SER A 316 -3.57 10.20 16.53
C SER A 316 -5.09 10.04 16.36
N MET A 317 -5.60 9.99 15.12
CA MET A 317 -7.03 9.85 14.79
C MET A 317 -7.43 8.42 14.43
N SER A 318 -6.47 7.49 14.31
CA SER A 318 -6.67 6.13 13.82
C SER A 318 -7.14 5.13 14.89
#